data_605f53bf7da26f1be5c34e3639ad03d7
#
_entry.id   605f53bf7da26f1be5c34e3639ad03d7
#
_cell.length_a   1.000
_cell.length_b   1.000
_cell.length_c   1.000
_cell.angle_alpha   90.00
_cell.angle_beta   90.00
_cell.angle_gamma   90.00
#
_symmetry.space_group_name_H-M   'P 1'
#
loop_
_entity.id
_entity.type
_entity.pdbx_description
1 polymer ?
#
loop_
_entity_poly.entity_id
_entity_poly.type
_entity_poly.pdbx_seq_one_letter_code
_entity_poly.pdbx_strand_id
1 'polypeptide(L)'
;YLKRFSGQVGVEVFPMFHEECFEKNLRDAMPLLKEVPVSFHGPYYQAEHSAAEGTVEYARTMELLEKTLSYAKELSSKYLVYHHNNCRIIPGEKEDRVRVSCENYYTVKQLCEEAGTQVVVENAGVLERGNRLFDEQEFIDLCRREQYAVLIDIGHAWANGWSLKRVVNALADQIVAYHLHNNDGVHDSHQRIHEGTLDFDGFLKLAKQATPDAEWVMEYAMDVSGNVRGIEEDLQFLLKMGSAAR
;
A
#
# COMPACT_ATOMS: atom_id res chain seq x y z
N TYR A 1 15.31 0.94 -13.54
CA TYR A 1 15.19 2.11 -12.66
C TYR A 1 16.27 2.09 -11.57
N LEU A 2 16.42 1.04 -10.75
CA LEU A 2 17.34 0.99 -9.62
C LEU A 2 18.79 1.35 -9.99
N LYS A 3 19.30 0.82 -11.10
CA LYS A 3 20.66 1.17 -11.58
C LYS A 3 20.76 2.63 -12.04
N ARG A 4 19.70 3.17 -12.66
CA ARG A 4 19.69 4.53 -13.20
C ARG A 4 19.54 5.59 -12.10
N PHE A 5 18.77 5.28 -11.05
CA PHE A 5 18.51 6.15 -9.91
C PHE A 5 19.18 5.62 -8.63
N SER A 6 20.37 5.04 -8.78
CA SER A 6 21.10 4.38 -7.68
C SER A 6 21.22 5.26 -6.44
N GLY A 7 20.86 4.70 -5.29
CA GLY A 7 20.88 5.39 -3.99
C GLY A 7 19.76 6.42 -3.78
N GLN A 8 18.84 6.58 -4.74
CA GLN A 8 17.78 7.59 -4.66
C GLN A 8 16.37 6.97 -4.54
N VAL A 9 16.21 5.71 -4.94
CA VAL A 9 14.93 5.01 -4.96
C VAL A 9 15.02 3.65 -4.28
N GLY A 10 13.90 3.21 -3.71
CA GLY A 10 13.68 1.86 -3.20
C GLY A 10 12.68 1.08 -4.05
N VAL A 11 12.25 -0.05 -3.55
CA VAL A 11 11.25 -0.91 -4.18
C VAL A 11 10.21 -1.35 -3.16
N GLU A 12 8.95 -1.21 -3.50
CA GLU A 12 7.90 -1.99 -2.85
C GLU A 12 7.64 -3.24 -3.69
N VAL A 13 7.73 -4.40 -3.08
CA VAL A 13 7.49 -5.70 -3.72
C VAL A 13 6.03 -6.07 -3.53
N PHE A 14 5.29 -6.21 -4.64
CA PHE A 14 3.92 -6.69 -4.64
C PHE A 14 3.92 -8.22 -4.86
N PRO A 15 3.52 -9.05 -3.86
CA PRO A 15 3.58 -10.50 -3.96
C PRO A 15 2.57 -11.07 -4.95
N MET A 16 3.06 -11.74 -5.98
CA MET A 16 2.25 -12.36 -7.04
C MET A 16 2.45 -13.88 -7.08
N PHE A 17 2.33 -14.55 -5.91
CA PHE A 17 2.60 -15.99 -5.78
C PHE A 17 1.71 -16.91 -6.64
N HIS A 18 0.63 -16.39 -7.20
CA HIS A 18 -0.19 -17.08 -8.18
C HIS A 18 0.44 -17.15 -9.59
N GLU A 19 1.47 -16.32 -9.84
CA GLU A 19 2.24 -16.31 -11.09
C GLU A 19 3.44 -17.25 -10.97
N GLU A 20 3.55 -18.24 -11.85
CA GLU A 20 4.58 -19.29 -11.80
C GLU A 20 6.03 -18.76 -11.78
N CYS A 21 6.28 -17.63 -12.45
CA CYS A 21 7.63 -17.06 -12.55
C CYS A 21 7.96 -16.07 -11.41
N PHE A 22 6.99 -15.67 -10.57
CA PHE A 22 7.19 -14.60 -9.59
C PHE A 22 8.35 -14.89 -8.64
N GLU A 23 8.34 -16.03 -7.98
CA GLU A 23 9.39 -16.35 -6.99
C GLU A 23 10.78 -16.48 -7.60
N LYS A 24 10.84 -17.06 -8.81
CA LYS A 24 12.11 -17.13 -9.54
C LYS A 24 12.63 -15.72 -9.85
N ASN A 25 11.78 -14.84 -10.37
CA ASN A 25 12.15 -13.47 -10.71
C ASN A 25 12.55 -12.67 -9.46
N LEU A 26 11.83 -12.86 -8.35
CA LEU A 26 12.17 -12.23 -7.06
C LEU A 26 13.55 -12.69 -6.59
N ARG A 27 13.82 -14.01 -6.59
CA ARG A 27 15.14 -14.55 -6.21
C ARG A 27 16.26 -14.05 -7.11
N ASP A 28 16.04 -13.98 -8.42
CA ASP A 28 17.00 -13.45 -9.38
C ASP A 28 17.28 -11.94 -9.13
N ALA A 29 16.29 -11.20 -8.63
CA ALA A 29 16.43 -9.79 -8.28
C ALA A 29 17.04 -9.54 -6.89
N MET A 30 17.03 -10.52 -5.98
CA MET A 30 17.48 -10.36 -4.58
C MET A 30 18.85 -9.70 -4.42
N PRO A 31 19.91 -10.02 -5.22
CA PRO A 31 21.19 -9.35 -5.09
C PRO A 31 21.12 -7.82 -5.31
N LEU A 32 20.21 -7.37 -6.20
CA LEU A 32 19.99 -5.96 -6.45
C LEU A 32 19.09 -5.32 -5.38
N LEU A 33 18.08 -6.05 -4.91
CA LEU A 33 17.15 -5.57 -3.88
C LEU A 33 17.84 -5.39 -2.51
N LYS A 34 18.88 -6.18 -2.20
CA LYS A 34 19.68 -6.02 -0.98
C LYS A 34 20.49 -4.71 -0.92
N GLU A 35 20.65 -4.02 -2.06
CA GLU A 35 21.42 -2.77 -2.16
C GLU A 35 20.51 -1.51 -2.04
N VAL A 36 19.20 -1.68 -1.91
CA VAL A 36 18.23 -0.57 -1.88
C VAL A 36 17.21 -0.75 -0.75
N PRO A 37 16.57 0.34 -0.29
CA PRO A 37 15.43 0.21 0.62
C PRO A 37 14.31 -0.62 0.00
N VAL A 38 13.76 -1.54 0.78
CA VAL A 38 12.65 -2.41 0.35
C VAL A 38 11.51 -2.33 1.34
N SER A 39 10.29 -2.28 0.82
CA SER A 39 9.05 -2.56 1.51
C SER A 39 8.29 -3.68 0.78
N PHE A 40 7.30 -4.23 1.43
CA PHE A 40 6.43 -5.24 0.83
C PHE A 40 4.97 -4.82 0.92
N HIS A 41 4.26 -4.99 -0.17
CA HIS A 41 2.81 -5.08 -0.10
C HIS A 41 2.43 -6.41 0.55
N GLY A 42 1.39 -6.44 1.38
CA GLY A 42 0.82 -7.68 1.89
C GLY A 42 0.26 -8.57 0.76
N PRO A 43 0.04 -9.85 1.00
CA PRO A 43 -0.58 -10.69 -0.01
C PRO A 43 -1.99 -10.17 -0.34
N TYR A 44 -2.25 -9.93 -1.62
CA TYR A 44 -3.53 -9.45 -2.14
C TYR A 44 -4.28 -10.57 -2.87
N TYR A 45 -3.67 -11.15 -3.89
CA TYR A 45 -4.28 -12.24 -4.65
C TYR A 45 -4.40 -13.50 -3.81
N GLN A 46 -5.62 -14.09 -3.77
CA GLN A 46 -5.93 -15.29 -2.99
C GLN A 46 -5.78 -15.12 -1.46
N ALA A 47 -5.73 -13.88 -0.98
CA ALA A 47 -5.64 -13.55 0.44
C ALA A 47 -6.82 -12.68 0.89
N GLU A 48 -7.36 -12.95 2.08
CA GLU A 48 -8.46 -12.21 2.66
C GLU A 48 -8.28 -12.05 4.17
N HIS A 49 -7.84 -10.87 4.57
CA HIS A 49 -7.57 -10.59 5.99
C HIS A 49 -8.82 -10.43 6.84
N SER A 50 -10.02 -10.32 6.24
CA SER A 50 -11.30 -10.36 6.94
C SER A 50 -11.91 -11.77 7.02
N ALA A 51 -11.17 -12.81 6.64
CA ALA A 51 -11.57 -14.19 6.82
C ALA A 51 -11.38 -14.65 8.27
N ALA A 52 -12.36 -15.37 8.83
CA ALA A 52 -12.32 -15.84 10.20
C ALA A 52 -11.31 -17.00 10.36
N GLU A 53 -10.65 -17.05 11.51
CA GLU A 53 -9.78 -18.17 11.88
C GLU A 53 -10.51 -19.51 11.75
N GLY A 54 -9.80 -20.51 11.22
CA GLY A 54 -10.35 -21.85 10.95
C GLY A 54 -11.02 -22.00 9.57
N THR A 55 -11.17 -20.92 8.80
CA THR A 55 -11.61 -21.02 7.40
C THR A 55 -10.45 -21.32 6.44
N VAL A 56 -10.77 -21.81 5.24
CA VAL A 56 -9.78 -22.10 4.19
C VAL A 56 -9.13 -20.81 3.72
N GLU A 57 -9.91 -19.73 3.61
CA GLU A 57 -9.47 -18.40 3.21
C GLU A 57 -8.46 -17.83 4.22
N TYR A 58 -8.73 -17.96 5.53
CA TYR A 58 -7.79 -17.55 6.58
C TYR A 58 -6.48 -18.35 6.48
N ALA A 59 -6.57 -19.69 6.42
CA ALA A 59 -5.39 -20.54 6.33
C ALA A 59 -4.53 -20.19 5.10
N ARG A 60 -5.18 -19.94 3.96
CA ARG A 60 -4.48 -19.50 2.73
C ARG A 60 -3.84 -18.12 2.88
N THR A 61 -4.53 -17.19 3.50
CA THR A 61 -4.02 -15.83 3.76
C THR A 61 -2.77 -15.90 4.64
N MET A 62 -2.80 -16.69 5.70
CA MET A 62 -1.66 -16.84 6.61
C MET A 62 -0.47 -17.53 5.94
N GLU A 63 -0.70 -18.56 5.12
CA GLU A 63 0.36 -19.21 4.32
C GLU A 63 1.07 -18.20 3.40
N LEU A 64 0.30 -17.37 2.69
CA LEU A 64 0.84 -16.35 1.79
C LEU A 64 1.57 -15.24 2.56
N LEU A 65 1.05 -14.86 3.74
CA LEU A 65 1.69 -13.88 4.62
C LEU A 65 3.04 -14.38 5.13
N GLU A 66 3.09 -15.60 5.68
CA GLU A 66 4.34 -16.20 6.17
C GLU A 66 5.39 -16.28 5.06
N LYS A 67 4.97 -16.64 3.86
CA LYS A 67 5.83 -16.67 2.68
C LYS A 67 6.34 -15.26 2.32
N THR A 68 5.47 -14.24 2.34
CA THR A 68 5.84 -12.84 2.12
C THR A 68 6.85 -12.39 3.18
N LEU A 69 6.58 -12.66 4.45
CA LEU A 69 7.44 -12.27 5.57
C LEU A 69 8.82 -12.95 5.53
N SER A 70 8.91 -14.17 4.98
CA SER A 70 10.22 -14.81 4.79
C SER A 70 11.14 -14.01 3.85
N TYR A 71 10.59 -13.47 2.75
CA TYR A 71 11.31 -12.58 1.83
C TYR A 71 11.54 -11.18 2.44
N ALA A 72 10.53 -10.65 3.14
CA ALA A 72 10.63 -9.37 3.83
C ALA A 72 11.79 -9.38 4.85
N LYS A 73 11.92 -10.45 5.62
CA LYS A 73 13.02 -10.64 6.57
C LYS A 73 14.38 -10.74 5.88
N GLU A 74 14.48 -11.50 4.78
CA GLU A 74 15.73 -11.65 4.02
C GLU A 74 16.20 -10.35 3.39
N LEU A 75 15.26 -9.46 3.02
CA LEU A 75 15.52 -8.16 2.42
C LEU A 75 15.52 -7.02 3.44
N SER A 76 15.38 -7.30 4.74
CA SER A 76 15.28 -6.28 5.80
C SER A 76 14.23 -5.21 5.48
N SER A 77 13.03 -5.68 5.11
CA SER A 77 11.92 -4.82 4.71
C SER A 77 11.58 -3.78 5.78
N LYS A 78 11.38 -2.54 5.37
CA LYS A 78 10.97 -1.47 6.28
C LYS A 78 9.57 -1.69 6.85
N TYR A 79 8.63 -2.02 5.99
CA TYR A 79 7.24 -2.28 6.37
C TYR A 79 6.57 -3.28 5.42
N LEU A 80 5.42 -3.78 5.87
CA LEU A 80 4.48 -4.57 5.10
C LEU A 80 3.12 -3.85 5.11
N VAL A 81 2.56 -3.61 3.92
CA VAL A 81 1.24 -2.98 3.76
C VAL A 81 0.14 -3.99 4.10
N TYR A 82 -0.82 -3.58 4.91
CA TYR A 82 -1.95 -4.39 5.36
C TYR A 82 -3.27 -3.84 4.87
N HIS A 83 -4.03 -4.66 4.16
CA HIS A 83 -5.42 -4.41 3.82
C HIS A 83 -6.34 -5.12 4.80
N HIS A 84 -7.28 -4.41 5.40
CA HIS A 84 -8.29 -5.05 6.24
C HIS A 84 -9.22 -5.98 5.44
N ASN A 85 -9.40 -5.73 4.13
CA ASN A 85 -10.28 -6.51 3.27
C ASN A 85 -9.89 -6.38 1.80
N ASN A 86 -9.91 -7.49 1.06
CA ASN A 86 -9.65 -7.53 -0.38
C ASN A 86 -10.90 -7.89 -1.19
N CYS A 87 -11.82 -8.64 -0.60
CA CYS A 87 -12.99 -9.14 -1.30
C CYS A 87 -14.15 -8.14 -1.34
N ARG A 88 -15.12 -8.43 -2.19
CA ARG A 88 -16.38 -7.67 -2.21
C ARG A 88 -17.15 -7.83 -0.90
N ILE A 89 -17.64 -6.72 -0.36
CA ILE A 89 -18.46 -6.71 0.86
C ILE A 89 -19.88 -7.12 0.53
N ILE A 90 -20.37 -8.16 1.20
CA ILE A 90 -21.76 -8.59 1.10
C ILE A 90 -22.59 -7.76 2.09
N PRO A 91 -23.75 -7.22 1.69
CA PRO A 91 -24.62 -6.49 2.61
C PRO A 91 -24.93 -7.32 3.87
N GLY A 92 -24.72 -6.71 5.04
CA GLY A 92 -24.91 -7.36 6.35
C GLY A 92 -23.68 -8.06 6.92
N GLU A 93 -22.59 -8.23 6.16
CA GLU A 93 -21.33 -8.82 6.66
C GLU A 93 -20.30 -7.79 7.11
N LYS A 94 -20.52 -6.51 6.84
CA LYS A 94 -19.52 -5.45 7.07
C LYS A 94 -19.00 -5.46 8.52
N GLU A 95 -19.88 -5.50 9.50
CA GLU A 95 -19.51 -5.43 10.93
C GLU A 95 -18.65 -6.62 11.35
N ASP A 96 -19.01 -7.84 10.90
CA ASP A 96 -18.23 -9.03 11.17
C ASP A 96 -16.86 -8.97 10.49
N ARG A 97 -16.78 -8.52 9.24
CA ARG A 97 -15.51 -8.36 8.53
C ARG A 97 -14.61 -7.33 9.19
N VAL A 98 -15.16 -6.20 9.65
CA VAL A 98 -14.40 -5.19 10.41
C VAL A 98 -13.83 -5.82 11.68
N ARG A 99 -14.68 -6.51 12.47
CA ARG A 99 -14.24 -7.16 13.71
C ARG A 99 -13.14 -8.18 13.45
N VAL A 100 -13.36 -9.11 12.52
CA VAL A 100 -12.41 -10.18 12.19
C VAL A 100 -11.09 -9.61 11.66
N SER A 101 -11.15 -8.63 10.76
CA SER A 101 -9.93 -8.04 10.20
C SER A 101 -9.12 -7.27 11.25
N CYS A 102 -9.77 -6.64 12.22
CA CYS A 102 -9.09 -6.01 13.35
C CYS A 102 -8.45 -7.05 14.29
N GLU A 103 -9.11 -8.19 14.54
CA GLU A 103 -8.54 -9.31 15.29
C GLU A 103 -7.30 -9.88 14.57
N ASN A 104 -7.41 -10.15 13.27
CA ASN A 104 -6.33 -10.66 12.44
C ASN A 104 -5.14 -9.69 12.33
N TYR A 105 -5.39 -8.37 12.36
CA TYR A 105 -4.33 -7.38 12.37
C TYR A 105 -3.31 -7.61 13.48
N TYR A 106 -3.73 -7.96 14.69
CA TYR A 106 -2.82 -8.19 15.80
C TYR A 106 -1.94 -9.43 15.58
N THR A 107 -2.49 -10.50 14.97
CA THR A 107 -1.71 -11.66 14.55
C THR A 107 -0.67 -11.28 13.50
N VAL A 108 -1.10 -10.53 12.47
CA VAL A 108 -0.19 -10.04 11.41
C VAL A 108 0.89 -9.13 11.99
N LYS A 109 0.54 -8.23 12.91
CA LYS A 109 1.47 -7.34 13.58
C LYS A 109 2.55 -8.12 14.32
N GLN A 110 2.17 -9.13 15.10
CA GLN A 110 3.13 -9.99 15.80
C GLN A 110 4.08 -10.69 14.82
N LEU A 111 3.57 -11.28 13.74
CA LEU A 111 4.39 -11.95 12.73
C LEU A 111 5.34 -10.97 12.01
N CYS A 112 4.89 -9.75 11.74
CA CYS A 112 5.74 -8.70 11.20
C CYS A 112 6.87 -8.32 12.16
N GLU A 113 6.56 -8.15 13.46
CA GLU A 113 7.57 -7.86 14.50
C GLU A 113 8.62 -8.98 14.59
N GLU A 114 8.22 -10.24 14.54
CA GLU A 114 9.11 -11.42 14.51
C GLU A 114 9.99 -11.48 13.24
N ALA A 115 9.47 -10.95 12.14
CA ALA A 115 10.21 -10.81 10.88
C ALA A 115 11.13 -9.57 10.86
N GLY A 116 11.01 -8.65 11.82
CA GLY A 116 11.77 -7.40 11.89
C GLY A 116 11.26 -6.33 10.93
N THR A 117 9.98 -6.37 10.56
CA THR A 117 9.31 -5.39 9.70
C THR A 117 8.11 -4.75 10.42
N GLN A 118 7.73 -3.53 10.05
CA GLN A 118 6.56 -2.85 10.59
C GLN A 118 5.33 -3.17 9.73
N VAL A 119 4.16 -3.38 10.33
CA VAL A 119 2.90 -3.40 9.59
C VAL A 119 2.38 -1.97 9.42
N VAL A 120 1.93 -1.61 8.22
CA VAL A 120 1.26 -0.34 7.93
C VAL A 120 -0.11 -0.60 7.32
N VAL A 121 -1.13 0.11 7.78
CA VAL A 121 -2.51 -0.08 7.36
C VAL A 121 -2.85 0.86 6.22
N GLU A 122 -3.39 0.31 5.13
CA GLU A 122 -3.82 1.08 3.96
C GLU A 122 -5.33 1.31 3.95
N ASN A 123 -5.77 2.45 3.39
CA ASN A 123 -7.17 2.75 3.05
C ASN A 123 -7.63 2.01 1.79
N ALA A 124 -7.51 0.69 1.82
CA ALA A 124 -7.76 -0.18 0.69
C ALA A 124 -9.24 -0.27 0.27
N GLY A 125 -9.44 -0.56 -1.01
CA GLY A 125 -10.73 -0.82 -1.61
C GLY A 125 -11.49 0.44 -2.02
N VAL A 126 -12.33 0.28 -3.06
CA VAL A 126 -13.11 1.37 -3.65
C VAL A 126 -14.59 1.01 -3.76
N LEU A 127 -15.43 2.03 -3.66
CA LEU A 127 -16.90 1.87 -3.69
C LEU A 127 -17.37 1.20 -4.98
N GLU A 128 -16.76 1.55 -6.11
CA GLU A 128 -17.12 1.02 -7.43
C GLU A 128 -16.93 -0.52 -7.51
N ARG A 129 -15.84 -1.04 -6.95
CA ARG A 129 -15.58 -2.50 -6.87
C ARG A 129 -16.39 -3.19 -5.78
N GLY A 130 -16.99 -2.42 -4.86
CA GLY A 130 -17.77 -2.94 -3.73
C GLY A 130 -16.92 -3.62 -2.66
N ASN A 131 -15.62 -3.36 -2.61
CA ASN A 131 -14.69 -3.93 -1.64
C ASN A 131 -14.20 -2.93 -0.57
N ARG A 132 -14.72 -1.71 -0.56
CA ARG A 132 -14.41 -0.70 0.45
C ARG A 132 -15.02 -1.07 1.80
N LEU A 133 -14.17 -1.43 2.77
CA LEU A 133 -14.62 -1.80 4.12
C LEU A 133 -14.96 -0.57 4.97
N PHE A 134 -14.17 0.49 4.89
CA PHE A 134 -14.32 1.71 5.68
C PHE A 134 -14.66 2.92 4.81
N ASP A 135 -15.51 3.80 5.31
CA ASP A 135 -15.57 5.17 4.80
C ASP A 135 -14.45 6.05 5.40
N GLU A 136 -14.36 7.29 4.96
CA GLU A 136 -13.31 8.23 5.40
C GLU A 136 -13.27 8.39 6.93
N GLN A 137 -14.43 8.58 7.56
CA GLN A 137 -14.49 8.82 9.00
C GLN A 137 -14.19 7.54 9.78
N GLU A 138 -14.77 6.42 9.36
CA GLU A 138 -14.53 5.11 9.96
C GLU A 138 -13.03 4.75 9.94
N PHE A 139 -12.35 5.01 8.82
CA PHE A 139 -10.92 4.77 8.67
C PHE A 139 -10.09 5.66 9.60
N ILE A 140 -10.36 6.97 9.62
CA ILE A 140 -9.67 7.91 10.51
C ILE A 140 -9.85 7.51 11.98
N ASP A 141 -11.09 7.21 12.38
CA ASP A 141 -11.41 6.86 13.77
C ASP A 141 -10.75 5.55 14.20
N LEU A 142 -10.73 4.54 13.30
CA LEU A 142 -10.05 3.28 13.53
C LEU A 142 -8.54 3.50 13.71
N CYS A 143 -7.89 4.14 12.76
CA CYS A 143 -6.44 4.36 12.81
C CYS A 143 -6.02 5.13 14.07
N ARG A 144 -6.78 6.17 14.45
CA ARG A 144 -6.52 6.94 15.67
C ARG A 144 -6.71 6.14 16.94
N ARG A 145 -7.78 5.34 17.01
CA ARG A 145 -8.08 4.53 18.18
C ARG A 145 -7.01 3.45 18.40
N GLU A 146 -6.62 2.78 17.33
CA GLU A 146 -5.67 1.66 17.38
C GLU A 146 -4.21 2.11 17.27
N GLN A 147 -3.95 3.41 17.02
CA GLN A 147 -2.62 3.98 16.83
C GLN A 147 -1.84 3.24 15.73
N TYR A 148 -2.50 2.95 14.60
CA TYR A 148 -1.85 2.29 13.48
C TYR A 148 -0.80 3.19 12.83
N ALA A 149 0.30 2.60 12.36
CA ALA A 149 1.08 3.20 11.29
C ALA A 149 0.28 3.09 9.98
N VAL A 150 0.21 4.16 9.23
CA VAL A 150 -0.73 4.30 8.11
C VAL A 150 0.00 4.54 6.80
N LEU A 151 -0.46 3.90 5.75
CA LEU A 151 -0.20 4.24 4.36
C LEU A 151 -1.49 4.80 3.75
N ILE A 152 -1.40 5.95 3.12
CA ILE A 152 -2.54 6.51 2.38
C ILE A 152 -2.34 6.29 0.89
N ASP A 153 -3.21 5.46 0.31
CA ASP A 153 -3.39 5.42 -1.13
C ASP A 153 -4.28 6.58 -1.56
N ILE A 154 -3.67 7.50 -2.32
CA ILE A 154 -4.34 8.75 -2.74
C ILE A 154 -5.36 8.52 -3.84
N GLY A 155 -5.14 7.51 -4.67
CA GLY A 155 -6.08 7.14 -5.73
C GLY A 155 -7.32 6.45 -5.17
N HIS A 156 -7.17 5.54 -4.20
CA HIS A 156 -8.31 4.97 -3.46
C HIS A 156 -9.11 6.06 -2.75
N ALA A 157 -8.43 6.98 -2.06
CA ALA A 157 -9.10 8.10 -1.41
C ALA A 157 -9.87 8.95 -2.43
N TRP A 158 -9.26 9.25 -3.58
CA TRP A 158 -9.89 10.03 -4.65
C TRP A 158 -11.08 9.31 -5.27
N ALA A 159 -10.95 8.04 -5.64
CA ALA A 159 -12.03 7.22 -6.19
C ALA A 159 -13.22 7.04 -5.22
N ASN A 160 -12.96 7.12 -3.92
CA ASN A 160 -13.98 7.08 -2.88
C ASN A 160 -14.58 8.45 -2.53
N GLY A 161 -14.13 9.54 -3.17
CA GLY A 161 -14.58 10.90 -2.88
C GLY A 161 -14.13 11.43 -1.51
N TRP A 162 -13.03 10.90 -0.95
CA TRP A 162 -12.48 11.34 0.33
C TRP A 162 -11.77 12.69 0.21
N SER A 163 -11.75 13.44 1.28
CA SER A 163 -10.95 14.66 1.39
C SER A 163 -9.52 14.34 1.80
N LEU A 164 -8.59 14.27 0.83
CA LEU A 164 -7.17 14.05 1.13
C LEU A 164 -6.64 15.03 2.19
N LYS A 165 -7.06 16.31 2.11
CA LYS A 165 -6.68 17.29 3.13
C LYS A 165 -7.14 16.91 4.53
N ARG A 166 -8.34 16.37 4.66
CA ARG A 166 -8.89 15.95 5.96
C ARG A 166 -8.18 14.72 6.49
N VAL A 167 -8.01 13.68 5.64
CA VAL A 167 -7.35 12.42 6.02
C VAL A 167 -5.90 12.68 6.41
N VAL A 168 -5.13 13.40 5.58
CA VAL A 168 -3.71 13.71 5.84
C VAL A 168 -3.55 14.50 7.13
N ASN A 169 -4.34 15.57 7.34
CA ASN A 169 -4.23 16.34 8.58
C ASN A 169 -4.70 15.56 9.80
N ALA A 170 -5.67 14.67 9.65
CA ALA A 170 -6.17 13.88 10.76
C ALA A 170 -5.20 12.80 11.23
N LEU A 171 -4.38 12.25 10.33
CA LEU A 171 -3.47 11.13 10.58
C LEU A 171 -1.99 11.50 10.39
N ALA A 172 -1.66 12.80 10.37
CA ALA A 172 -0.32 13.27 10.01
C ALA A 172 0.81 12.64 10.84
N ASP A 173 0.59 12.39 12.12
CA ASP A 173 1.52 11.75 13.05
C ASP A 173 1.62 10.23 12.92
N GLN A 174 0.74 9.62 12.13
CA GLN A 174 0.66 8.18 11.91
C GLN A 174 1.04 7.77 10.47
N ILE A 175 1.02 8.73 9.51
CA ILE A 175 1.31 8.44 8.11
C ILE A 175 2.81 8.23 7.91
N VAL A 176 3.18 7.04 7.45
CA VAL A 176 4.57 6.65 7.13
C VAL A 176 4.84 6.58 5.64
N ALA A 177 3.82 6.38 4.81
CA ALA A 177 3.96 6.29 3.36
C ALA A 177 2.69 6.69 2.62
N TYR A 178 2.84 6.90 1.32
CA TYR A 178 1.75 7.10 0.36
C TYR A 178 1.92 6.18 -0.84
N HIS A 179 0.84 5.55 -1.30
CA HIS A 179 0.74 5.04 -2.66
C HIS A 179 0.30 6.17 -3.59
N LEU A 180 1.06 6.36 -4.66
CA LEU A 180 0.91 7.47 -5.59
C LEU A 180 0.49 6.94 -6.95
N HIS A 181 -0.77 7.16 -7.28
CA HIS A 181 -1.33 6.99 -8.61
C HIS A 181 -2.49 7.95 -8.82
N ASN A 182 -3.00 8.04 -10.01
CA ASN A 182 -4.15 8.89 -10.36
C ASN A 182 -5.25 8.05 -11.01
N ASN A 183 -6.44 8.60 -11.06
CA ASN A 183 -7.59 7.99 -11.70
C ASN A 183 -8.66 9.06 -12.05
N ASP A 184 -9.82 8.63 -12.54
CA ASP A 184 -10.92 9.53 -12.96
C ASP A 184 -11.83 9.99 -11.81
N GLY A 185 -11.52 9.60 -10.56
CA GLY A 185 -12.34 9.89 -9.38
C GLY A 185 -13.46 8.88 -9.11
N VAL A 186 -13.50 7.78 -9.86
CA VAL A 186 -14.49 6.69 -9.71
C VAL A 186 -13.83 5.32 -9.78
N HIS A 187 -13.03 5.08 -10.83
CA HIS A 187 -12.42 3.78 -11.10
C HIS A 187 -11.00 3.74 -10.54
N ASP A 188 -10.68 2.68 -9.85
CA ASP A 188 -9.35 2.43 -9.31
C ASP A 188 -8.43 1.91 -10.43
N SER A 189 -7.95 2.83 -11.28
CA SER A 189 -7.25 2.52 -12.52
C SER A 189 -5.72 2.62 -12.43
N HIS A 190 -5.17 3.06 -11.30
CA HIS A 190 -3.73 3.15 -11.03
C HIS A 190 -2.91 3.76 -12.20
N GLN A 191 -3.42 4.85 -12.77
CA GLN A 191 -2.74 5.59 -13.84
C GLN A 191 -1.58 6.43 -13.30
N ARG A 192 -0.73 6.93 -14.19
CA ARG A 192 0.38 7.79 -13.80
C ARG A 192 -0.09 9.04 -13.04
N ILE A 193 0.78 9.58 -12.18
CA ILE A 193 0.46 10.65 -11.23
C ILE A 193 -0.20 11.89 -11.84
N HIS A 194 0.04 12.18 -13.12
CA HIS A 194 -0.60 13.29 -13.85
C HIS A 194 -1.64 12.82 -14.91
N GLU A 195 -1.96 11.52 -14.95
CA GLU A 195 -2.93 10.95 -15.90
C GLU A 195 -4.25 10.60 -15.19
N GLY A 196 -5.00 11.64 -14.76
CA GLY A 196 -6.27 11.49 -14.07
C GLY A 196 -6.86 12.85 -13.68
N THR A 197 -7.80 12.82 -12.75
CA THR A 197 -8.54 14.03 -12.32
C THR A 197 -8.16 14.53 -10.93
N LEU A 198 -7.32 13.80 -10.19
CA LEU A 198 -6.77 14.24 -8.90
C LEU A 198 -5.79 15.41 -9.12
N ASP A 199 -5.95 16.49 -8.35
CA ASP A 199 -4.94 17.56 -8.23
C ASP A 199 -3.70 17.04 -7.48
N PHE A 200 -2.83 16.35 -8.24
CA PHE A 200 -1.63 15.72 -7.70
C PHE A 200 -0.63 16.74 -7.13
N ASP A 201 -0.47 17.90 -7.81
CA ASP A 201 0.44 18.95 -7.34
C ASP A 201 -0.05 19.61 -6.03
N GLY A 202 -1.36 19.77 -5.89
CA GLY A 202 -1.99 20.23 -4.65
C GLY A 202 -1.80 19.23 -3.52
N PHE A 203 -1.95 17.93 -3.81
CA PHE A 203 -1.68 16.87 -2.85
C PHE A 203 -0.21 16.85 -2.40
N LEU A 204 0.75 16.93 -3.34
CA LEU A 204 2.17 16.94 -2.97
C LEU A 204 2.56 18.09 -2.05
N LYS A 205 2.00 19.29 -2.26
CA LYS A 205 2.22 20.43 -1.36
C LYS A 205 1.70 20.14 0.04
N LEU A 206 0.50 19.55 0.13
CA LEU A 206 -0.10 19.14 1.39
C LEU A 206 0.78 18.11 2.11
N ALA A 207 1.17 17.02 1.44
CA ALA A 207 1.98 15.94 2.00
C ALA A 207 3.34 16.45 2.50
N LYS A 208 4.03 17.27 1.71
CA LYS A 208 5.31 17.88 2.13
C LYS A 208 5.19 18.77 3.37
N GLN A 209 4.06 19.44 3.54
CA GLN A 209 3.83 20.31 4.68
C GLN A 209 3.42 19.52 5.94
N ALA A 210 2.55 18.52 5.78
CA ALA A 210 1.96 17.80 6.90
C ALA A 210 2.78 16.59 7.35
N THR A 211 3.41 15.90 6.40
CA THR A 211 4.11 14.61 6.60
C THR A 211 5.43 14.56 5.82
N PRO A 212 6.40 15.46 6.11
CA PRO A 212 7.61 15.63 5.30
C PRO A 212 8.50 14.38 5.24
N ASP A 213 8.38 13.47 6.21
CA ASP A 213 9.20 12.26 6.33
C ASP A 213 8.50 11.02 5.73
N ALA A 214 7.25 11.15 5.26
CA ALA A 214 6.52 10.03 4.67
C ALA A 214 7.12 9.59 3.32
N GLU A 215 7.22 8.29 3.11
CA GLU A 215 7.72 7.73 1.85
C GLU A 215 6.69 7.84 0.73
N TRP A 216 7.16 8.00 -0.51
CA TRP A 216 6.33 8.08 -1.70
C TRP A 216 6.56 6.86 -2.58
N VAL A 217 5.54 6.03 -2.77
CA VAL A 217 5.59 4.81 -3.56
C VAL A 217 4.68 4.96 -4.78
N MET A 218 5.24 4.90 -5.98
CA MET A 218 4.44 4.87 -7.21
C MET A 218 3.86 3.47 -7.37
N GLU A 219 2.54 3.35 -7.38
CA GLU A 219 1.81 2.12 -7.56
C GLU A 219 0.96 2.17 -8.84
N TYR A 220 1.55 1.75 -9.94
CA TYR A 220 0.94 1.81 -11.25
C TYR A 220 0.39 0.45 -11.71
N ALA A 221 -0.72 0.48 -12.45
CA ALA A 221 -1.30 -0.71 -13.06
C ALA A 221 -0.34 -1.36 -14.09
N MET A 222 -0.55 -2.64 -14.33
CA MET A 222 0.29 -3.42 -15.24
C MET A 222 0.34 -2.87 -16.66
N ASP A 223 -0.72 -2.26 -17.16
CA ASP A 223 -0.78 -1.63 -18.49
C ASP A 223 0.12 -0.38 -18.59
N VAL A 224 0.40 0.29 -17.47
CA VAL A 224 1.34 1.42 -17.39
C VAL A 224 2.80 0.94 -17.47
N SER A 225 3.09 -0.30 -17.10
CA SER A 225 4.46 -0.84 -17.00
C SER A 225 5.29 -0.73 -18.29
N GLY A 226 4.63 -0.77 -19.45
CA GLY A 226 5.25 -0.58 -20.77
C GLY A 226 5.69 0.86 -21.06
N ASN A 227 5.18 1.85 -20.31
CA ASN A 227 5.53 3.26 -20.47
C ASN A 227 6.79 3.62 -19.67
N VAL A 228 7.91 2.96 -19.98
CA VAL A 228 9.19 3.12 -19.27
C VAL A 228 9.60 4.59 -19.18
N ARG A 229 9.46 5.35 -20.29
CA ARG A 229 9.82 6.77 -20.33
C ARG A 229 8.94 7.60 -19.39
N GLY A 230 7.65 7.38 -19.40
CA GLY A 230 6.72 8.09 -18.53
C GLY A 230 6.99 7.82 -17.06
N ILE A 231 7.26 6.56 -16.68
CA ILE A 231 7.63 6.20 -15.30
C ILE A 231 8.94 6.89 -14.89
N GLU A 232 9.93 6.98 -15.79
CA GLU A 232 11.18 7.70 -15.50
C GLU A 232 10.97 9.21 -15.34
N GLU A 233 10.08 9.81 -16.11
CA GLU A 233 9.72 11.23 -15.98
C GLU A 233 9.05 11.48 -14.62
N ASP A 234 8.17 10.60 -14.16
CA ASP A 234 7.52 10.69 -12.86
C ASP A 234 8.52 10.51 -11.71
N LEU A 235 9.44 9.55 -11.80
CA LEU A 235 10.52 9.38 -10.83
C LEU A 235 11.38 10.63 -10.71
N GLN A 236 11.80 11.22 -11.85
CA GLN A 236 12.59 12.44 -11.86
C GLN A 236 11.83 13.62 -11.25
N PHE A 237 10.55 13.72 -11.53
CA PHE A 237 9.67 14.74 -10.95
C PHE A 237 9.61 14.59 -9.42
N LEU A 238 9.33 13.40 -8.91
CA LEU A 238 9.23 13.13 -7.47
C LEU A 238 10.56 13.35 -6.75
N LEU A 239 11.67 12.91 -7.32
CA LEU A 239 13.02 13.14 -6.76
C LEU A 239 13.35 14.63 -6.67
N LYS A 240 13.02 15.41 -7.70
CA LYS A 240 13.18 16.87 -7.68
C LYS A 240 12.32 17.52 -6.61
N MET A 241 11.09 17.06 -6.46
CA MET A 241 10.18 17.56 -5.42
C MET A 241 10.68 17.18 -4.01
N GLY A 242 11.16 15.98 -3.78
CA GLY A 242 11.74 15.53 -2.51
C GLY A 242 13.02 16.28 -2.11
N SER A 243 13.90 16.56 -3.08
CA SER A 243 15.15 17.27 -2.83
C SER A 243 15.01 18.76 -2.48
N ALA A 244 13.90 19.37 -2.87
CA ALA A 244 13.65 20.80 -2.60
C ALA A 244 13.22 21.11 -1.15
N ALA A 245 13.15 20.08 -0.29
CA ALA A 245 12.72 20.21 1.12
C ALA A 245 13.87 19.95 2.15
N ARG A 246 15.12 19.74 1.67
CA ARG A 246 16.28 19.55 2.55
C ARG A 246 17.18 20.79 2.59
#